data_7cc508357ec776a0677bdc73d3d1dcdb
#
_entry.id   7cc508357ec776a0677bdc73d3d1dcdb
#
_cell.length_a   1.000
_cell.length_b   1.000
_cell.length_c   1.000
_cell.angle_alpha   90.00
_cell.angle_beta   90.00
_cell.angle_gamma   90.00
#
_symmetry.space_group_name_H-M   'P 1'
#
loop_
_entity.id
_entity.type
_entity.pdbx_description
1 polymer ?
#
loop_
_entity_poly.entity_id
_entity_poly.type
_entity_poly.pdbx_seq_one_letter_code
_entity_poly.pdbx_strand_id
1 'polypeptide(L)'
;RDRDNQIWNQFEKWLIENAKELKKLKIIGIGGNINKIFKISGTKYSKPLNRKSLKKTLKKIDNMSLSDRLTKLKLNPDRADVIVPAGKIYHFILKTLGVKEIYVPKIGLADGMVNEII
;
A
#
# COMPACT_ATOMS: atom_id res chain seq x y z
N ARG A 1 -16.51 15.75 3.52
CA ARG A 1 -15.92 15.10 4.70
C ARG A 1 -16.83 14.05 5.30
N ASP A 2 -18.09 14.36 5.52
CA ASP A 2 -19.04 13.36 6.01
C ASP A 2 -19.21 12.23 5.00
N ARG A 3 -19.14 12.55 3.72
CA ARG A 3 -19.22 11.60 2.63
C ARG A 3 -18.01 10.67 2.63
N ASP A 4 -16.81 11.22 2.86
CA ASP A 4 -15.59 10.43 2.94
C ASP A 4 -15.61 9.49 4.15
N ASN A 5 -16.08 9.98 5.29
CA ASN A 5 -16.21 9.18 6.49
C ASN A 5 -17.20 8.03 6.32
N GLN A 6 -18.30 8.26 5.61
CA GLN A 6 -19.29 7.23 5.31
C GLN A 6 -18.69 6.14 4.41
N ILE A 7 -17.94 6.53 3.40
CA ILE A 7 -17.27 5.58 2.51
C ILE A 7 -16.27 4.73 3.28
N TRP A 8 -15.46 5.34 4.15
CA TRP A 8 -14.51 4.62 4.96
C TRP A 8 -15.19 3.67 5.93
N ASN A 9 -16.28 4.09 6.56
CA ASN A 9 -17.05 3.25 7.47
C ASN A 9 -17.68 2.06 6.75
N GLN A 10 -18.22 2.27 5.56
CA GLN A 10 -18.79 1.20 4.75
C GLN A 10 -17.72 0.21 4.31
N PHE A 11 -16.55 0.70 3.91
CA PHE A 11 -15.42 -0.13 3.51
C PHE A 11 -14.93 -0.96 4.70
N GLU A 12 -14.83 -0.36 5.87
CA GLU A 12 -14.44 -1.06 7.09
C GLU A 12 -15.39 -2.21 7.43
N LYS A 13 -16.70 -1.95 7.39
CA LYS A 13 -17.70 -2.98 7.62
C LYS A 13 -17.58 -4.12 6.62
N TRP A 14 -17.43 -3.77 5.34
CA TRP A 14 -17.28 -4.75 4.28
C TRP A 14 -16.05 -5.63 4.51
N LEU A 15 -14.91 -5.03 4.87
CA LEU A 15 -13.68 -5.76 5.16
C LEU A 15 -13.87 -6.72 6.33
N ILE A 16 -14.45 -6.25 7.43
CA ILE A 16 -14.66 -7.08 8.62
C ILE A 16 -15.55 -8.26 8.31
N GLU A 17 -16.66 -8.02 7.62
CA GLU A 17 -17.61 -9.07 7.28
C GLU A 17 -17.01 -10.14 6.36
N ASN A 18 -16.23 -9.71 5.36
CA ASN A 18 -15.65 -10.63 4.39
C ASN A 18 -14.38 -11.32 4.90
N ALA A 19 -13.71 -10.75 5.88
CA ALA A 19 -12.49 -11.31 6.46
C ALA A 19 -12.74 -12.33 7.56
N LYS A 20 -13.94 -12.40 8.11
CA LYS A 20 -14.28 -13.33 9.21
C LYS A 20 -14.01 -14.78 8.89
N GLU A 21 -14.15 -15.17 7.63
CA GLU A 21 -13.95 -16.53 7.18
C GLU A 21 -12.49 -16.86 6.84
N LEU A 22 -11.62 -15.86 6.85
CA LEU A 22 -10.21 -16.02 6.44
C LEU A 22 -9.29 -15.95 7.65
N LYS A 23 -9.07 -17.08 8.31
CA LYS A 23 -8.31 -17.16 9.56
C LYS A 23 -6.83 -16.84 9.44
N LYS A 24 -6.23 -16.92 8.27
CA LYS A 24 -4.81 -16.62 8.06
C LYS A 24 -4.64 -15.76 6.82
N LEU A 25 -5.16 -14.55 6.90
CA LEU A 25 -5.12 -13.65 5.77
C LEU A 25 -3.70 -13.13 5.54
N LYS A 26 -3.18 -13.38 4.35
CA LYS A 26 -1.96 -12.74 3.89
C LYS A 26 -2.35 -11.69 2.86
N ILE A 27 -1.85 -10.48 3.03
CA ILE A 27 -2.13 -9.40 2.10
C ILE A 27 -0.95 -9.25 1.15
N ILE A 28 -1.25 -9.27 -0.14
CA ILE A 28 -0.26 -9.11 -1.19
C ILE A 28 -0.55 -7.80 -1.91
N GLY A 29 0.44 -6.91 -1.92
CA GLY A 29 0.33 -5.63 -2.61
C GLY A 29 0.96 -5.70 -3.99
N ILE A 30 0.16 -5.43 -5.01
CA ILE A 30 0.61 -5.43 -6.39
C ILE A 30 0.30 -4.08 -7.02
N GLY A 31 1.24 -3.57 -7.80
CA GLY A 31 1.05 -2.32 -8.50
C GLY A 31 2.17 -1.33 -8.25
N GLY A 32 2.19 -0.28 -9.06
CA GLY A 32 3.27 0.68 -9.05
C GLY A 32 3.37 1.50 -7.76
N ASN A 33 2.23 1.81 -7.14
CA ASN A 33 2.23 2.62 -5.92
C ASN A 33 2.85 1.87 -4.75
N ILE A 34 2.39 0.65 -4.47
CA ILE A 34 2.92 -0.11 -3.34
C ILE A 34 4.37 -0.54 -3.58
N ASN A 35 4.74 -0.81 -4.82
CA ASN A 35 6.13 -1.14 -5.15
C ASN A 35 7.06 0.03 -4.92
N LYS A 36 6.63 1.23 -5.27
CA LYS A 36 7.44 2.43 -5.04
C LYS A 36 7.56 2.73 -3.55
N ILE A 37 6.46 2.58 -2.81
CA ILE A 37 6.47 2.73 -1.34
C ILE A 37 7.45 1.73 -0.72
N PHE A 38 7.42 0.49 -1.18
CA PHE A 38 8.33 -0.55 -0.71
C PHE A 38 9.79 -0.15 -0.91
N LYS A 39 10.14 0.35 -2.10
CA LYS A 39 11.50 0.83 -2.39
C LYS A 39 11.90 1.99 -1.49
N ILE A 40 11.02 2.95 -1.31
CA ILE A 40 11.30 4.14 -0.49
C ILE A 40 11.48 3.74 0.97
N SER A 41 10.75 2.72 1.44
CA SER A 41 10.85 2.25 2.83
C SER A 41 12.21 1.65 3.17
N GLY A 42 12.97 1.23 2.17
CA GLY A 42 14.25 0.57 2.39
C GLY A 42 14.14 -0.88 2.82
N THR A 43 12.96 -1.46 2.78
CA THR A 43 12.75 -2.86 3.13
C THR A 43 13.42 -3.79 2.10
N LYS A 44 14.04 -4.85 2.57
CA LYS A 44 14.68 -5.84 1.69
C LYS A 44 13.64 -6.65 0.92
N TYR A 45 13.95 -6.98 -0.34
CA TYR A 45 13.02 -7.72 -1.21
C TYR A 45 12.54 -9.06 -0.64
N SER A 46 13.35 -9.68 0.18
CA SER A 46 12.99 -10.97 0.79
C SER A 46 12.04 -10.83 1.98
N LYS A 47 11.75 -9.62 2.40
CA LYS A 47 10.94 -9.37 3.60
C LYS A 47 9.67 -8.62 3.26
N PRO A 48 8.57 -8.90 3.98
CA PRO A 48 7.36 -8.12 3.80
C PRO A 48 7.52 -6.71 4.37
N LEU A 49 6.72 -5.80 3.86
CA LEU A 49 6.64 -4.44 4.38
C LEU A 49 5.74 -4.44 5.61
N ASN A 50 6.30 -4.10 6.79
CA ASN A 50 5.47 -4.08 7.97
C ASN A 50 4.65 -2.79 8.06
N ARG A 51 3.57 -2.85 8.84
CA ARG A 51 2.63 -1.74 8.96
C ARG A 51 3.27 -0.47 9.51
N LYS A 52 4.20 -0.61 10.44
CA LYS A 52 4.92 0.55 11.00
C LYS A 52 5.79 1.23 9.96
N SER A 53 6.52 0.46 9.17
CA SER A 53 7.34 0.99 8.08
C SER A 53 6.51 1.64 7.00
N LEU A 54 5.36 1.06 6.68
CA LEU A 54 4.41 1.64 5.73
C LEU A 54 3.93 3.00 6.22
N LYS A 55 3.49 3.08 7.46
CA LYS A 55 3.02 4.34 8.05
C LYS A 55 4.12 5.40 8.06
N LYS A 56 5.32 5.03 8.47
CA LYS A 56 6.47 5.93 8.52
C LYS A 56 6.84 6.45 7.14
N THR A 57 6.84 5.58 6.14
CA THR A 57 7.16 5.93 4.77
C THR A 57 6.10 6.87 4.19
N LEU A 58 4.82 6.59 4.44
CA LEU A 58 3.73 7.46 3.99
C LEU A 58 3.83 8.85 4.61
N LYS A 59 4.14 8.92 5.89
CA LYS A 59 4.31 10.21 6.57
C LYS A 59 5.47 11.01 5.97
N LYS A 60 6.57 10.32 5.66
CA LYS A 60 7.73 10.94 5.02
C LYS A 60 7.37 11.53 3.66
N ILE A 61 6.68 10.77 2.83
CA ILE A 61 6.27 11.23 1.50
C ILE A 61 5.25 12.37 1.61
N ASP A 62 4.29 12.24 2.53
CA ASP A 62 3.25 13.25 2.73
C ASP A 62 3.83 14.60 3.14
N ASN A 63 4.93 14.59 3.88
CA ASN A 63 5.63 15.81 4.30
C ASN A 63 6.52 16.41 3.20
N MET A 64 6.71 15.71 2.10
CA MET A 64 7.50 16.22 0.98
C MET A 64 6.64 17.07 0.05
N SER A 65 7.22 18.14 -0.51
CA SER A 65 6.57 18.92 -1.56
C SER A 65 6.39 18.07 -2.81
N LEU A 66 5.46 18.47 -3.68
CA LEU A 66 5.28 17.81 -4.97
C LEU A 66 6.58 17.82 -5.77
N SER A 67 7.27 18.95 -5.77
CA SER A 67 8.56 19.09 -6.45
C SER A 67 9.57 18.06 -5.94
N ASP A 68 9.68 17.89 -4.63
CA ASP A 68 10.59 16.90 -4.05
C ASP A 68 10.20 15.46 -4.39
N ARG A 69 8.91 15.15 -4.46
CA ARG A 69 8.45 13.83 -4.88
C ARG A 69 8.85 13.53 -6.32
N LEU A 70 8.79 14.54 -7.18
CA LEU A 70 9.17 14.39 -8.59
C LEU A 70 10.69 14.25 -8.76
N THR A 71 11.46 15.05 -8.04
CA THR A 71 12.91 15.12 -8.22
C THR A 71 13.70 14.11 -7.37
N LYS A 72 13.40 14.03 -6.08
CA LYS A 72 14.12 13.15 -5.15
C LYS A 72 13.65 11.72 -5.20
N LEU A 73 12.35 11.50 -5.31
CA LEU A 73 11.78 10.15 -5.40
C LEU A 73 11.61 9.69 -6.84
N LYS A 74 11.84 10.56 -7.80
CA LYS A 74 11.73 10.27 -9.23
C LYS A 74 10.36 9.70 -9.61
N LEU A 75 9.32 10.22 -8.99
CA LEU A 75 7.95 9.84 -9.32
C LEU A 75 7.47 10.62 -10.53
N ASN A 76 6.67 10.00 -11.39
CA ASN A 76 5.99 10.77 -12.43
C ASN A 76 4.88 11.62 -11.79
N PRO A 77 4.39 12.68 -12.48
CA PRO A 77 3.40 13.59 -11.87
C PRO A 77 2.13 12.89 -11.41
N ASP A 78 1.62 11.93 -12.17
CA ASP A 78 0.40 11.21 -11.81
C ASP A 78 0.59 10.41 -10.54
N ARG A 79 1.73 9.75 -10.40
CA ARG A 79 2.02 8.93 -9.22
C ARG A 79 2.32 9.78 -7.99
N ALA A 80 2.99 10.92 -8.18
CA ALA A 80 3.32 11.83 -7.09
C ALA A 80 2.06 12.32 -6.35
N ASP A 81 0.95 12.48 -7.09
CA ASP A 81 -0.32 12.89 -6.51
C ASP A 81 -1.05 11.78 -5.77
N VAL A 82 -0.95 10.54 -6.25
CA VAL A 82 -1.78 9.45 -5.74
C VAL A 82 -1.07 8.47 -4.82
N ILE A 83 0.25 8.57 -4.70
CA ILE A 83 1.02 7.59 -3.92
C ILE A 83 0.62 7.57 -2.44
N VAL A 84 0.40 8.72 -1.82
CA VAL A 84 0.01 8.80 -0.42
C VAL A 84 -1.41 8.28 -0.20
N PRO A 85 -2.42 8.74 -0.96
CA PRO A 85 -3.77 8.16 -0.84
C PRO A 85 -3.79 6.65 -1.06
N ALA A 86 -3.09 6.16 -2.06
CA ALA A 86 -3.02 4.72 -2.33
C ALA A 86 -2.40 3.97 -1.15
N GLY A 87 -1.31 4.49 -0.59
CA GLY A 87 -0.66 3.88 0.57
C GLY A 87 -1.54 3.89 1.81
N LYS A 88 -2.34 4.95 1.99
CA LYS A 88 -3.28 5.03 3.11
C LYS A 88 -4.36 3.96 3.03
N ILE A 89 -4.78 3.59 1.83
CA ILE A 89 -5.73 2.49 1.63
C ILE A 89 -5.11 1.18 2.12
N TYR A 90 -3.89 0.88 1.73
CA TYR A 90 -3.19 -0.32 2.21
C TYR A 90 -3.05 -0.30 3.72
N HIS A 91 -2.65 0.82 4.31
CA HIS A 91 -2.51 0.94 5.76
C HIS A 91 -3.84 0.71 6.47
N PHE A 92 -4.91 1.27 5.95
CA PHE A 92 -6.25 1.10 6.49
C PHE A 92 -6.67 -0.37 6.47
N ILE A 93 -6.42 -1.07 5.38
CA ILE A 93 -6.73 -2.50 5.26
C ILE A 93 -5.95 -3.29 6.31
N LEU A 94 -4.65 -3.07 6.43
CA LEU A 94 -3.81 -3.76 7.40
C LEU A 94 -4.31 -3.53 8.82
N LYS A 95 -4.60 -2.28 9.15
CA LYS A 95 -5.07 -1.90 10.49
C LYS A 95 -6.42 -2.53 10.80
N THR A 96 -7.37 -2.44 9.88
CA THR A 96 -8.72 -2.95 10.08
C THR A 96 -8.74 -4.46 10.26
N LEU A 97 -7.93 -5.18 9.50
CA LEU A 97 -7.85 -6.63 9.57
C LEU A 97 -6.90 -7.15 10.64
N GLY A 98 -6.18 -6.24 11.33
CA GLY A 98 -5.20 -6.64 12.33
C GLY A 98 -3.98 -7.34 11.75
N VAL A 99 -3.69 -7.12 10.48
CA VAL A 99 -2.54 -7.70 9.81
C VAL A 99 -1.34 -6.78 9.94
N LYS A 100 -0.19 -7.33 10.29
CA LYS A 100 1.00 -6.54 10.60
C LYS A 100 1.89 -6.23 9.41
N GLU A 101 1.69 -6.92 8.30
CA GLU A 101 2.61 -6.80 7.17
C GLU A 101 1.92 -7.10 5.84
N ILE A 102 2.50 -6.57 4.78
CA ILE A 102 2.03 -6.78 3.42
C ILE A 102 3.19 -7.32 2.57
N TYR A 103 2.92 -8.34 1.78
CA TYR A 103 3.89 -8.91 0.87
C TYR A 103 3.86 -8.15 -0.44
N VAL A 104 5.02 -7.66 -0.87
CA VAL A 104 5.14 -6.88 -2.11
C VAL A 104 6.09 -7.62 -3.04
N PRO A 105 5.55 -8.37 -4.01
CA PRO A 105 6.40 -9.11 -4.93
C PRO A 105 7.15 -8.17 -5.87
N LYS A 106 8.31 -8.63 -6.36
CA LYS A 106 9.13 -7.86 -7.26
C LYS A 106 8.45 -7.77 -8.64
N ILE A 107 8.03 -6.57 -9.03
CA ILE A 107 7.20 -6.38 -10.22
C ILE A 107 7.86 -6.81 -11.52
N GLY A 108 9.14 -6.50 -11.70
CA GLY A 108 9.82 -6.80 -12.96
C GLY A 108 9.81 -8.28 -13.33
N LEU A 109 9.75 -9.15 -12.32
CA LEU A 109 9.60 -10.59 -12.52
C LEU A 109 8.15 -11.02 -12.43
N ALA A 110 7.33 -10.29 -11.69
CA ALA A 110 5.95 -10.66 -11.42
C ALA A 110 5.02 -10.49 -12.62
N ASP A 111 5.30 -9.55 -13.50
CA ASP A 111 4.43 -9.29 -14.66
C ASP A 111 4.30 -10.52 -15.56
N GLY A 112 5.41 -11.20 -15.84
CA GLY A 112 5.38 -12.43 -16.61
C GLY A 112 4.78 -13.60 -15.83
N MET A 113 5.09 -13.70 -14.53
CA MET A 113 4.62 -14.80 -13.69
C MET A 113 3.14 -14.71 -13.38
N VAL A 114 2.62 -13.51 -13.18
CA VAL A 114 1.19 -13.30 -12.91
C VAL A 114 0.36 -13.74 -14.11
N ASN A 115 0.84 -13.46 -15.32
CA ASN A 115 0.16 -13.88 -16.53
C ASN A 115 0.12 -15.40 -16.70
N GLU A 116 1.09 -16.11 -16.13
CA GLU A 116 1.11 -17.57 -16.17
C GLU A 116 0.24 -18.22 -15.11
N ILE A 117 0.10 -17.57 -13.96
CA ILE A 117 -0.66 -18.10 -12.83
C ILE A 117 -2.16 -17.85 -12.99
N ILE A 118 -2.51 -16.75 -13.60
CA ILE A 118 -3.90 -16.39 -13.84
C ILE A 118 -4.38 -16.95 -15.16
#